data_aecf8c879909f24df16762127a98105b
#
_entry.id   aecf8c879909f24df16762127a98105b
#
_cell.length_a   1.000
_cell.length_b   1.000
_cell.length_c   1.000
_cell.angle_alpha   90.00
_cell.angle_beta   90.00
_cell.angle_gamma   90.00
#
_symmetry.space_group_name_H-M   'P 1'
#
loop_
_entity.id
_entity.type
_entity.pdbx_description
1 polymer ?
#
loop_
_entity_poly.entity_id
_entity_poly.type
_entity_poly.pdbx_seq_one_letter_code
_entity_poly.pdbx_strand_id
1 'polypeptide(L)'
;MVTLGELAKDLDPSDMLGHIRNFPSDLSKVWGVSESWDLSAIENTTFSGVVCLGMGGSASGGDFLSCLSDADGCLPFVSHRGYDLPAWVSENWLVIST
;
A
#
# COMPACT_ATOMS: atom_id res chain seq x y z
N MET A 1 -15.00 14.51 33.16
CA MET A 1 -14.82 13.47 32.17
C MET A 1 -13.47 13.71 31.49
N VAL A 2 -12.63 12.71 31.45
CA VAL A 2 -11.32 12.80 30.80
C VAL A 2 -11.49 12.79 29.28
N THR A 3 -10.89 13.75 28.60
CA THR A 3 -10.94 13.84 27.13
C THR A 3 -9.85 13.00 26.49
N LEU A 4 -10.03 12.65 25.20
CA LEU A 4 -9.00 11.94 24.42
C LEU A 4 -7.67 12.72 24.40
N GLY A 5 -7.73 14.06 24.33
CA GLY A 5 -6.53 14.89 24.32
C GLY A 5 -5.77 14.90 25.64
N GLU A 6 -6.48 14.77 26.77
CA GLU A 6 -5.83 14.64 28.09
C GLU A 6 -5.19 13.27 28.25
N LEU A 7 -5.87 12.20 27.82
CA LEU A 7 -5.29 10.85 27.82
C LEU A 7 -4.06 10.73 26.91
N ALA A 8 -4.09 11.36 25.75
CA ALA A 8 -2.97 11.31 24.82
C ALA A 8 -1.70 11.93 25.38
N LYS A 9 -1.79 12.98 26.19
CA LYS A 9 -0.62 13.61 26.81
C LYS A 9 0.18 12.64 27.70
N ASP A 10 -0.52 11.74 28.38
CA ASP A 10 0.08 10.84 29.34
C ASP A 10 0.41 9.45 28.74
N LEU A 11 -0.40 9.01 27.78
CA LEU A 11 -0.36 7.64 27.25
C LEU A 11 0.17 7.51 25.83
N ASP A 12 0.37 8.63 25.14
CA ASP A 12 0.83 8.65 23.72
C ASP A 12 2.12 9.47 23.54
N PRO A 13 3.25 9.02 24.13
CA PRO A 13 4.51 9.76 24.06
C PRO A 13 5.08 9.82 22.64
N SER A 14 4.62 8.96 21.73
CA SER A 14 5.03 8.91 20.32
C SER A 14 4.13 9.73 19.40
N ASP A 15 3.14 10.43 19.97
CA ASP A 15 2.16 11.24 19.23
C ASP A 15 1.43 10.47 18.11
N MET A 16 1.03 9.24 18.38
CA MET A 16 0.26 8.42 17.43
C MET A 16 -1.05 9.10 17.03
N LEU A 17 -1.69 9.79 17.99
CA LEU A 17 -2.91 10.56 17.71
C LEU A 17 -2.67 11.67 16.69
N GLY A 18 -1.53 12.36 16.76
CA GLY A 18 -1.12 13.36 15.79
C GLY A 18 -0.89 12.74 14.40
N HIS A 19 -0.21 11.60 14.33
CA HIS A 19 -0.02 10.86 13.08
C HIS A 19 -1.35 10.46 12.44
N ILE A 20 -2.30 9.95 13.23
CA ILE A 20 -3.64 9.59 12.73
C ILE A 20 -4.36 10.83 12.18
N ARG A 21 -4.30 11.96 12.88
CA ARG A 21 -4.92 13.22 12.43
C ARG A 21 -4.31 13.78 11.15
N ASN A 22 -3.00 13.56 10.95
CA ASN A 22 -2.28 14.02 9.78
C ASN A 22 -2.43 13.11 8.56
N PHE A 23 -2.97 11.90 8.73
CA PHE A 23 -3.08 10.91 7.66
C PHE A 23 -3.72 11.45 6.37
N PRO A 24 -4.84 12.21 6.38
CA PRO A 24 -5.40 12.76 5.15
C PRO A 24 -4.45 13.72 4.42
N SER A 25 -3.72 14.55 5.17
CA SER A 25 -2.72 15.46 4.60
C SER A 25 -1.54 14.70 4.01
N ASP A 26 -1.07 13.67 4.68
CA ASP A 26 0.03 12.84 4.21
C ASP A 26 -0.36 12.07 2.95
N LEU A 27 -1.58 11.56 2.88
CA LEU A 27 -2.12 10.91 1.68
C LEU A 27 -2.13 11.85 0.48
N SER A 28 -2.56 13.10 0.66
CA SER A 28 -2.55 14.12 -0.40
C SER A 28 -1.13 14.43 -0.89
N LYS A 29 -0.16 14.50 0.02
CA LYS A 29 1.25 14.72 -0.35
C LYS A 29 1.81 13.55 -1.15
N VAL A 30 1.57 12.32 -0.71
CA VAL A 30 2.03 11.12 -1.41
C VAL A 30 1.40 11.01 -2.79
N TRP A 31 0.12 11.34 -2.93
CA TRP A 31 -0.56 11.39 -4.22
C TRP A 31 0.16 12.34 -5.18
N GLY A 32 0.45 13.57 -4.76
CA GLY A 32 1.17 14.55 -5.59
C GLY A 32 2.58 14.09 -5.98
N VAL A 33 3.28 13.39 -5.10
CA VAL A 33 4.59 12.80 -5.41
C VAL A 33 4.47 11.69 -6.43
N SER A 34 3.46 10.80 -6.29
CA SER A 34 3.28 9.67 -7.20
C SER A 34 2.96 10.08 -8.64
N GLU A 35 2.29 11.22 -8.83
CA GLU A 35 2.01 11.76 -10.17
C GLU A 35 3.28 12.14 -10.96
N SER A 36 4.40 12.35 -10.27
CA SER A 36 5.68 12.70 -10.88
C SER A 36 6.64 11.50 -11.06
N TRP A 37 6.23 10.29 -10.70
CA TRP A 37 7.08 9.11 -10.84
C TRP A 37 7.33 8.75 -12.31
N ASP A 38 8.57 8.46 -12.63
CA ASP A 38 8.94 7.93 -13.93
C ASP A 38 8.62 6.43 -14.00
N LEU A 39 7.58 6.10 -14.73
CA LEU A 39 7.13 4.72 -14.96
C LEU A 39 7.59 4.17 -16.32
N SER A 40 8.45 4.88 -17.06
CA SER A 40 8.88 4.50 -18.41
C SER A 40 9.44 3.08 -18.51
N ALA A 41 10.05 2.58 -17.43
CA ALA A 41 10.60 1.22 -17.38
C ALA A 41 9.53 0.12 -17.46
N ILE A 42 8.29 0.42 -17.06
CA ILE A 42 7.19 -0.55 -17.01
C ILE A 42 6.05 -0.26 -17.99
N GLU A 43 5.90 0.99 -18.44
CA GLU A 43 4.79 1.42 -19.30
C GLU A 43 4.65 0.64 -20.61
N ASN A 44 5.78 0.17 -21.18
CA ASN A 44 5.80 -0.56 -22.43
C ASN A 44 5.91 -2.08 -22.24
N THR A 45 5.75 -2.55 -21.02
CA THR A 45 5.82 -3.99 -20.69
C THR A 45 4.42 -4.54 -20.51
N THR A 46 4.13 -5.67 -21.13
CA THR A 46 2.88 -6.39 -20.93
C THR A 46 3.04 -7.41 -19.81
N PHE A 47 2.28 -7.24 -18.75
CA PHE A 47 2.30 -8.14 -17.60
C PHE A 47 1.08 -9.07 -17.61
N SER A 48 1.25 -10.27 -17.09
CA SER A 48 0.16 -11.23 -16.87
C SER A 48 -0.61 -10.95 -15.58
N GLY A 49 0.02 -10.24 -14.66
CA GLY A 49 -0.58 -9.87 -13.39
C GLY A 49 0.42 -9.12 -12.50
N VAL A 50 -0.03 -8.75 -11.33
CA VAL A 50 0.76 -8.03 -10.32
C VAL A 50 0.72 -8.81 -9.01
N VAL A 51 1.87 -8.98 -8.38
CA VAL A 51 1.95 -9.48 -7.00
C VAL A 51 2.56 -8.41 -6.10
N CYS A 52 1.86 -8.10 -5.04
CA CYS A 52 2.31 -7.18 -4.02
C CYS A 52 2.78 -7.98 -2.79
N LEU A 53 4.05 -7.85 -2.46
CA LEU A 53 4.66 -8.50 -1.29
C LEU A 53 4.67 -7.52 -0.13
N GLY A 54 4.10 -7.92 0.98
CA GLY A 54 4.10 -7.10 2.19
C GLY A 54 3.66 -7.91 3.39
N MET A 55 4.02 -7.45 4.58
CA MET A 55 3.66 -8.07 5.85
C MET A 55 2.87 -7.09 6.69
N GLY A 56 1.91 -7.62 7.48
CA GLY A 56 1.11 -6.80 8.39
C GLY A 56 0.41 -5.63 7.68
N GLY A 57 0.58 -4.43 8.20
CA GLY A 57 -0.01 -3.20 7.65
C GLY A 57 0.46 -2.85 6.24
N SER A 58 1.70 -3.18 5.89
CA SER A 58 2.24 -2.96 4.54
C SER A 58 1.47 -3.71 3.46
N ALA A 59 0.89 -4.87 3.79
CA ALA A 59 0.06 -5.64 2.86
C ALA A 59 -1.33 -5.03 2.62
N SER A 60 -1.79 -4.11 3.45
CA SER A 60 -3.15 -3.54 3.34
C SER A 60 -3.36 -2.78 2.04
N GLY A 61 -2.35 -2.06 1.55
CA GLY A 61 -2.40 -1.40 0.24
C GLY A 61 -2.60 -2.41 -0.89
N GLY A 62 -1.89 -3.54 -0.83
CA GLY A 62 -2.05 -4.65 -1.76
C GLY A 62 -3.47 -5.23 -1.75
N ASP A 63 -4.07 -5.38 -0.56
CA ASP A 63 -5.45 -5.88 -0.43
C ASP A 63 -6.46 -4.94 -1.10
N PHE A 64 -6.32 -3.62 -0.90
CA PHE A 64 -7.16 -2.62 -1.57
C PHE A 64 -7.04 -2.70 -3.10
N LEU A 65 -5.82 -2.78 -3.61
CA LEU A 65 -5.58 -2.86 -5.04
C LEU A 65 -6.08 -4.16 -5.64
N SER A 66 -6.00 -5.28 -4.91
CA SER A 66 -6.59 -6.55 -5.31
C SER A 66 -8.11 -6.44 -5.48
N CYS A 67 -8.80 -5.84 -4.50
CA CYS A 67 -10.25 -5.62 -4.59
C CYS A 67 -10.63 -4.71 -5.77
N LEU A 68 -9.86 -3.65 -6.02
CA LEU A 68 -10.10 -2.77 -7.17
C LEU A 68 -9.89 -3.49 -8.49
N SER A 69 -8.84 -4.28 -8.61
CA SER A 69 -8.54 -5.08 -9.79
C SER A 69 -9.66 -6.08 -10.10
N ASP A 70 -10.19 -6.75 -9.08
CA ASP A 70 -11.32 -7.68 -9.23
C ASP A 70 -12.59 -6.95 -9.71
N ALA A 71 -12.82 -5.74 -9.23
CA ALA A 71 -14.00 -4.94 -9.61
C ALA A 71 -13.90 -4.38 -11.03
N ASP A 72 -12.73 -3.93 -11.45
CA ASP A 72 -12.53 -3.25 -12.72
C ASP A 72 -12.21 -4.20 -13.90
N GLY A 73 -11.97 -5.49 -13.62
CA GLY A 73 -11.61 -6.48 -14.62
C GLY A 73 -10.23 -6.25 -15.26
N CYS A 74 -9.34 -5.58 -14.51
CA CYS A 74 -7.95 -5.34 -14.91
C CYS A 74 -7.10 -6.61 -14.80
N LEU A 75 -5.78 -6.46 -14.80
CA LEU A 75 -4.86 -7.57 -14.57
C LEU A 75 -5.09 -8.17 -13.17
N PRO A 76 -4.94 -9.49 -13.01
CA PRO A 76 -4.94 -10.10 -11.69
C PRO A 76 -3.95 -9.40 -10.76
N PHE A 77 -4.41 -8.99 -9.59
CA PHE A 77 -3.60 -8.38 -8.56
C PHE A 77 -3.66 -9.22 -7.29
N VAL A 78 -2.53 -9.75 -6.86
CA VAL A 78 -2.46 -10.64 -5.69
C VAL A 78 -1.67 -9.97 -4.58
N SER A 79 -2.29 -9.84 -3.42
CA SER A 79 -1.60 -9.45 -2.19
C SER A 79 -1.06 -10.71 -1.51
N HIS A 80 0.25 -10.80 -1.36
CA HIS A 80 0.93 -11.97 -0.77
C HIS A 80 1.64 -11.58 0.52
N ARG A 81 1.30 -12.28 1.58
CA ARG A 81 1.93 -12.17 2.90
C ARG A 81 2.85 -13.35 3.12
N GLY A 82 4.14 -13.15 2.96
CA GLY A 82 5.14 -14.20 3.13
C GLY A 82 6.53 -13.64 2.91
N TYR A 83 7.54 -14.48 3.17
CA TYR A 83 8.96 -14.13 2.94
C TYR A 83 9.48 -14.69 1.62
N ASP A 84 8.64 -15.37 0.89
CA ASP A 84 8.96 -16.01 -0.39
C ASP A 84 8.06 -15.49 -1.50
N LEU A 85 8.46 -15.74 -2.72
CA LEU A 85 7.68 -15.47 -3.91
C LEU A 85 6.87 -16.72 -4.25
N PRO A 86 5.56 -16.60 -4.49
CA PRO A 86 4.77 -17.75 -4.93
C PRO A 86 5.37 -18.42 -6.17
N ALA A 87 5.40 -19.76 -6.19
CA ALA A 87 6.02 -20.52 -7.26
C ALA A 87 5.41 -20.31 -8.65
N TRP A 88 4.18 -19.81 -8.72
CA TRP A 88 3.49 -19.49 -9.97
C TRP A 88 3.85 -18.12 -10.56
N VAL A 89 4.58 -17.27 -9.81
CA VAL A 89 5.05 -15.98 -10.32
C VAL A 89 6.18 -16.21 -11.30
N SER A 90 6.00 -15.73 -12.52
CA SER A 90 6.98 -15.84 -13.61
C SER A 90 7.55 -14.46 -13.98
N GLU A 91 8.45 -14.42 -14.93
CA GLU A 91 9.05 -13.20 -15.47
C GLU A 91 8.03 -12.20 -16.05
N ASN A 92 6.82 -12.67 -16.37
CA ASN A 92 5.73 -11.84 -16.89
C ASN A 92 4.87 -11.19 -15.79
N TRP A 93 5.25 -11.32 -14.55
CA TRP A 93 4.55 -10.69 -13.41
C TRP A 93 5.31 -9.46 -12.92
N LEU A 94 4.56 -8.39 -12.64
CA LEU A 94 5.09 -7.25 -11.92
C LEU A 94 5.12 -7.57 -10.41
N VAL A 95 6.28 -7.45 -9.81
CA VAL A 95 6.46 -7.65 -8.36
C VAL A 95 6.64 -6.29 -7.70
N ILE A 96 5.77 -5.98 -6.74
CA ILE A 96 5.83 -4.78 -5.91
C ILE A 96 6.13 -5.23 -4.47
N SER A 97 7.15 -4.65 -3.87
CA SER A 97 7.49 -4.91 -2.46
C SER A 97 7.29 -3.66 -1.62
N THR A 98 6.59 -3.82 -0.48
CA THR A 98 6.27 -2.74 0.46
C THR A 98 6.74 -3.03 1.89
#